data_1253ce8376c587f6538e26e4095355e6
#
_entry.id   1253ce8376c587f6538e26e4095355e6
#
_cell.length_a   1.000
_cell.length_b   1.000
_cell.length_c   1.000
_cell.angle_alpha   90.00
_cell.angle_beta   90.00
_cell.angle_gamma   90.00
#
_symmetry.space_group_name_H-M   'P 1'
#
loop_
_entity.id
_entity.type
_entity.pdbx_description
1 polymer ?
#
loop_
_entity_poly.entity_id
_entity_poly.type
_entity_poly.pdbx_seq_one_letter_code
_entity_poly.pdbx_strand_id
1 'polypeptide(L)'
;YKNPYGQVLSGWRKHLKYKKFKFCSIQHEHYTIGLAIADIAWAGHSFVYVYNHMTNDVLEWNAINFLSRHTVLDEQPLFNHSYFHKSPFQVDIQHANGVRYINVSKYGEIQLSARIFCAGTDPLSMCSPTGINGWTYTQKLTTLGCEGYFLNKQKQKIQFNERTFALLDDTCGFLRPETAWFWLSCNFWDATNQRIGINLASGVNESFGNENCLWINGKIYPLADVLFQQETETQWTIQSLDEKLNLTVTTGWRRYENLNLRLVGSQFSQWQAKVCGTIQQDDQEIILLNE
;
A
#
# COMPACT_ATOMS: atom_id res chain seq x y z
N TYR A 1 -17.47 -15.20 -8.71
CA TYR A 1 -18.25 -14.38 -7.76
C TYR A 1 -19.72 -14.38 -8.12
N LYS A 2 -20.58 -14.54 -7.14
CA LYS A 2 -22.02 -14.36 -7.26
C LYS A 2 -22.42 -13.08 -6.53
N ASN A 3 -23.23 -12.24 -7.15
CA ASN A 3 -23.83 -11.12 -6.44
C ASN A 3 -24.83 -11.64 -5.35
N PRO A 4 -25.38 -10.77 -4.49
CA PRO A 4 -26.36 -11.18 -3.47
C PRO A 4 -27.60 -11.91 -4.01
N TYR A 5 -27.90 -11.75 -5.30
CA TYR A 5 -29.01 -12.45 -5.99
C TYR A 5 -28.58 -13.77 -6.63
N GLY A 6 -27.38 -14.27 -6.34
CA GLY A 6 -26.86 -15.51 -6.91
C GLY A 6 -26.41 -15.46 -8.37
N GLN A 7 -26.44 -14.27 -9.00
CA GLN A 7 -26.01 -14.10 -10.39
C GLN A 7 -24.50 -14.06 -10.50
N VAL A 8 -23.95 -14.74 -11.50
CA VAL A 8 -22.52 -14.73 -11.80
C VAL A 8 -22.23 -13.62 -12.82
N LEU A 9 -21.40 -12.65 -12.44
CA LEU A 9 -20.82 -11.75 -13.41
C LEU A 9 -19.76 -12.51 -14.22
N SER A 10 -19.94 -12.61 -15.53
CA SER A 10 -19.06 -13.34 -16.44
C SER A 10 -18.73 -12.53 -17.69
N GLY A 11 -17.70 -12.98 -18.40
CA GLY A 11 -17.28 -12.37 -19.66
C GLY A 11 -16.79 -10.92 -19.54
N TRP A 12 -17.00 -10.13 -20.59
CA TRP A 12 -16.49 -8.77 -20.71
C TRP A 12 -17.03 -7.81 -19.63
N ARG A 13 -18.27 -8.03 -19.13
CA ARG A 13 -18.84 -7.20 -18.05
C ARG A 13 -18.09 -7.38 -16.73
N LYS A 14 -17.71 -8.62 -16.39
CA LYS A 14 -16.83 -8.89 -15.24
C LYS A 14 -15.50 -8.20 -15.44
N HIS A 15 -14.87 -8.39 -16.58
CA HIS A 15 -13.57 -7.81 -16.90
C HIS A 15 -13.54 -6.29 -16.75
N LEU A 16 -14.53 -5.58 -17.28
CA LEU A 16 -14.60 -4.11 -17.21
C LEU A 16 -14.85 -3.54 -15.81
N LYS A 17 -15.54 -4.30 -14.95
CA LYS A 17 -15.88 -3.84 -13.59
C LYS A 17 -14.88 -4.29 -12.53
N TYR A 18 -14.17 -5.37 -12.77
CA TYR A 18 -13.23 -5.94 -11.83
C TYR A 18 -11.90 -5.17 -11.87
N LYS A 19 -11.45 -4.72 -10.71
CA LYS A 19 -10.20 -3.96 -10.55
C LYS A 19 -9.26 -4.74 -9.67
N LYS A 20 -7.97 -4.57 -9.92
CA LYS A 20 -6.90 -5.18 -9.12
C LYS A 20 -5.81 -4.15 -8.88
N PHE A 21 -5.26 -4.19 -7.70
CA PHE A 21 -4.21 -3.29 -7.29
C PHE A 21 -3.23 -4.02 -6.36
N LYS A 22 -1.95 -3.85 -6.59
CA LYS A 22 -0.89 -4.28 -5.69
C LYS A 22 0.03 -3.12 -5.43
N PHE A 23 0.18 -2.77 -4.17
CA PHE A 23 1.10 -1.75 -3.72
C PHE A 23 2.15 -2.35 -2.79
N CYS A 24 3.35 -1.84 -2.87
CA CYS A 24 4.42 -2.11 -1.93
C CYS A 24 5.11 -0.82 -1.57
N SER A 25 5.37 -0.62 -0.30
CA SER A 25 6.30 0.39 0.20
C SER A 25 7.47 -0.28 0.88
N ILE A 26 8.68 0.21 0.64
CA ILE A 26 9.89 -0.21 1.35
C ILE A 26 10.48 1.04 2.02
N GLN A 27 10.56 0.99 3.33
CA GLN A 27 11.02 2.07 4.19
C GLN A 27 12.42 1.74 4.70
N HIS A 28 13.40 2.41 4.12
CA HIS A 28 14.81 2.36 4.53
C HIS A 28 15.13 3.62 5.34
N GLU A 29 16.16 3.61 6.16
CA GLU A 29 16.57 4.72 7.03
C GLU A 29 16.57 6.11 6.33
N HIS A 30 17.09 6.18 5.10
CA HIS A 30 17.21 7.43 4.35
C HIS A 30 16.31 7.50 3.11
N TYR A 31 15.57 6.45 2.81
CA TYR A 31 14.79 6.36 1.58
C TYR A 31 13.44 5.72 1.80
N THR A 32 12.45 6.22 1.11
CA THR A 32 11.18 5.50 0.91
C THR A 32 11.04 5.13 -0.55
N ILE A 33 10.75 3.86 -0.80
CA ILE A 33 10.43 3.34 -2.12
C ILE A 33 8.96 2.97 -2.12
N GLY A 34 8.21 3.47 -3.10
CA GLY A 34 6.84 3.04 -3.34
C GLY A 34 6.70 2.50 -4.75
N LEU A 35 6.00 1.41 -4.90
CA LEU A 35 5.66 0.83 -6.19
C LEU A 35 4.23 0.32 -6.21
N ALA A 36 3.59 0.41 -7.36
CA ALA A 36 2.27 -0.17 -7.57
C ALA A 36 2.12 -0.73 -8.98
N ILE A 37 1.27 -1.75 -9.09
CA ILE A 37 0.66 -2.18 -10.33
C ILE A 37 -0.84 -2.16 -10.15
N ALA A 38 -1.56 -1.50 -11.05
CA ALA A 38 -3.01 -1.46 -11.10
C ALA A 38 -3.53 -2.01 -12.43
N ASP A 39 -4.56 -2.83 -12.38
CA ASP A 39 -5.35 -3.27 -13.53
C ASP A 39 -6.78 -2.80 -13.35
N ILE A 40 -7.17 -1.81 -14.13
CA ILE A 40 -8.53 -1.27 -14.15
C ILE A 40 -9.31 -1.69 -15.38
N ALA A 41 -8.85 -2.73 -16.08
CA ALA A 41 -9.37 -3.27 -17.31
C ALA A 41 -9.15 -2.36 -18.55
N TRP A 42 -9.49 -1.08 -18.45
CA TRP A 42 -9.28 -0.08 -19.50
C TRP A 42 -7.82 0.34 -19.64
N ALA A 43 -7.09 0.25 -18.54
CA ALA A 43 -5.67 0.55 -18.47
C ALA A 43 -5.00 -0.30 -17.39
N GLY A 44 -3.80 -0.79 -17.71
CA GLY A 44 -2.83 -1.21 -16.72
C GLY A 44 -1.93 -0.03 -16.41
N HIS A 45 -1.69 0.25 -15.14
CA HIS A 45 -0.83 1.32 -14.71
C HIS A 45 0.21 0.79 -13.73
N SER A 46 1.43 1.29 -13.83
CA SER A 46 2.46 1.02 -12.83
C SER A 46 3.30 2.26 -12.60
N PHE A 47 3.66 2.47 -11.34
CA PHE A 47 4.65 3.47 -10.95
C PHE A 47 5.65 2.87 -9.96
N VAL A 48 6.84 3.45 -9.94
CA VAL A 48 7.84 3.25 -8.91
C VAL A 48 8.48 4.58 -8.61
N TYR A 49 8.64 4.91 -7.33
CA TYR A 49 9.43 6.05 -6.90
C TYR A 49 10.43 5.67 -5.82
N VAL A 50 11.52 6.40 -5.79
CA VAL A 50 12.53 6.38 -4.72
C VAL A 50 12.68 7.81 -4.22
N TYR A 51 12.31 8.05 -2.98
CA TYR A 51 12.44 9.34 -2.31
C TYR A 51 13.58 9.31 -1.31
N ASN A 52 14.47 10.30 -1.35
CA ASN A 52 15.54 10.46 -0.40
C ASN A 52 15.14 11.49 0.67
N HIS A 53 15.04 11.07 1.92
CA HIS A 53 14.61 11.91 3.04
C HIS A 53 15.61 13.04 3.36
N MET A 54 16.90 12.84 3.07
CA MET A 54 17.95 13.79 3.42
C MET A 54 18.09 14.92 2.39
N THR A 55 17.89 14.61 1.10
CA THR A 55 18.10 15.57 0.02
C THR A 55 16.81 16.03 -0.63
N ASN A 56 15.65 15.41 -0.30
CA ASN A 56 14.38 15.55 -0.98
C ASN A 56 14.41 15.18 -2.47
N ASP A 57 15.43 14.46 -2.91
CA ASP A 57 15.53 13.96 -4.28
C ASP A 57 14.50 12.85 -4.53
N VAL A 58 13.91 12.92 -5.71
CA VAL A 58 12.97 11.90 -6.18
C VAL A 58 13.46 11.30 -7.49
N LEU A 59 13.42 9.99 -7.58
CA LEU A 59 13.53 9.24 -8.81
C LEU A 59 12.19 8.53 -9.04
N GLU A 60 11.51 8.84 -10.13
CA GLU A 60 10.19 8.26 -10.42
C GLU A 60 10.10 7.73 -11.84
N TRP A 61 9.43 6.59 -11.99
CA TRP A 61 9.01 6.02 -13.26
C TRP A 61 7.54 5.65 -13.17
N ASN A 62 6.81 5.97 -14.22
CA ASN A 62 5.43 5.52 -14.38
C ASN A 62 5.15 5.16 -15.83
N ALA A 63 4.19 4.28 -16.05
CA ALA A 63 3.75 3.92 -17.38
C ALA A 63 2.31 3.39 -17.36
N ILE A 64 1.63 3.55 -18.50
CA ILE A 64 0.25 3.11 -18.70
C ILE A 64 0.19 2.20 -19.92
N ASN A 65 -0.39 1.03 -19.77
CA ASN A 65 -0.72 0.10 -20.84
C ASN A 65 -2.21 0.22 -21.19
N PHE A 66 -2.50 0.49 -22.43
CA PHE A 66 -3.89 0.54 -22.90
C PHE A 66 -4.55 -0.84 -22.85
N LEU A 67 -5.79 -0.92 -22.38
CA LEU A 67 -6.55 -2.17 -22.18
C LEU A 67 -5.80 -3.21 -21.34
N SER A 68 -5.03 -2.77 -20.38
CA SER A 68 -4.21 -3.63 -19.49
C SER A 68 -3.32 -4.64 -20.22
N ARG A 69 -2.93 -4.37 -21.49
CA ARG A 69 -2.00 -5.24 -22.23
C ARG A 69 -0.69 -5.34 -21.47
N HIS A 70 -0.11 -6.56 -21.40
CA HIS A 70 1.13 -6.81 -20.66
C HIS A 70 1.08 -6.37 -19.17
N THR A 71 -0.14 -6.39 -18.60
CA THR A 71 -0.39 -6.14 -17.18
C THR A 71 -1.20 -7.30 -16.63
N VAL A 72 -0.62 -8.04 -15.72
CA VAL A 72 -1.26 -9.20 -15.08
C VAL A 72 -1.11 -9.07 -13.58
N LEU A 73 -2.21 -9.12 -12.87
CA LEU A 73 -2.22 -9.21 -11.42
C LEU A 73 -2.97 -10.47 -11.01
N ASP A 74 -2.31 -11.29 -10.19
CA ASP A 74 -2.96 -12.41 -9.56
C ASP A 74 -3.97 -11.93 -8.51
N GLU A 75 -5.10 -12.64 -8.39
CA GLU A 75 -6.16 -12.32 -7.43
C GLU A 75 -5.82 -12.82 -6.02
N GLN A 76 -4.86 -13.74 -5.91
CA GLN A 76 -4.40 -14.28 -4.64
C GLN A 76 -3.17 -13.51 -4.18
N PRO A 77 -3.21 -12.82 -3.02
CA PRO A 77 -2.09 -11.98 -2.58
C PRO A 77 -0.79 -12.74 -2.36
N LEU A 78 -0.85 -13.96 -1.84
CA LEU A 78 0.31 -14.74 -1.40
C LEU A 78 0.67 -15.88 -2.36
N PHE A 79 0.29 -15.79 -3.63
CA PHE A 79 0.59 -16.79 -4.64
C PHE A 79 0.94 -16.15 -5.99
N ASN A 80 1.60 -16.93 -6.84
CA ASN A 80 1.82 -16.69 -8.25
C ASN A 80 2.61 -15.42 -8.62
N HIS A 81 2.40 -14.99 -9.85
CA HIS A 81 3.17 -13.96 -10.52
C HIS A 81 2.27 -12.83 -11.01
N SER A 82 2.65 -11.61 -10.69
CA SER A 82 2.05 -10.38 -11.18
C SER A 82 3.11 -9.55 -11.87
N TYR A 83 2.77 -8.92 -12.98
CA TYR A 83 3.74 -8.11 -13.72
C TYR A 83 3.09 -6.95 -14.48
N PHE A 84 3.91 -5.94 -14.74
CA PHE A 84 3.65 -4.85 -15.66
C PHE A 84 4.85 -4.67 -16.56
N HIS A 85 4.68 -4.86 -17.88
CA HIS A 85 5.75 -4.72 -18.84
C HIS A 85 5.39 -3.68 -19.91
N LYS A 86 6.16 -2.62 -19.95
CA LYS A 86 6.14 -1.59 -21.00
C LYS A 86 7.54 -1.02 -21.20
N SER A 87 8.17 -1.39 -22.33
CA SER A 87 9.52 -0.90 -22.63
C SER A 87 9.60 0.63 -22.49
N PRO A 88 10.63 1.14 -21.81
CA PRO A 88 11.78 0.42 -21.26
C PRO A 88 11.57 -0.07 -19.80
N PHE A 89 10.39 0.11 -19.21
CA PHE A 89 10.07 -0.11 -17.81
C PHE A 89 9.31 -1.41 -17.58
N GLN A 90 9.74 -2.19 -16.58
CA GLN A 90 9.11 -3.47 -16.21
C GLN A 90 9.10 -3.62 -14.69
N VAL A 91 8.01 -4.15 -14.16
CA VAL A 91 7.86 -4.54 -12.76
C VAL A 91 7.37 -5.99 -12.72
N ASP A 92 8.08 -6.83 -11.98
CA ASP A 92 7.75 -8.23 -11.72
C ASP A 92 7.60 -8.47 -10.23
N ILE A 93 6.49 -9.09 -9.83
CA ILE A 93 6.17 -9.45 -8.45
C ILE A 93 5.86 -10.94 -8.44
N GLN A 94 6.67 -11.74 -7.75
CA GLN A 94 6.45 -13.17 -7.56
C GLN A 94 6.31 -13.49 -6.07
N HIS A 95 5.38 -14.34 -5.72
CA HIS A 95 5.25 -14.83 -4.36
C HIS A 95 5.47 -16.35 -4.32
N ALA A 96 6.42 -16.80 -3.52
CA ALA A 96 6.72 -18.21 -3.32
C ALA A 96 7.27 -18.46 -1.91
N ASN A 97 6.80 -19.53 -1.27
CA ASN A 97 7.31 -20.00 0.03
C ASN A 97 7.33 -18.93 1.13
N GLY A 98 6.29 -18.09 1.20
CA GLY A 98 6.20 -17.02 2.21
C GLY A 98 7.12 -15.82 1.95
N VAL A 99 7.73 -15.74 0.77
CA VAL A 99 8.57 -14.62 0.35
C VAL A 99 7.99 -13.97 -0.90
N ARG A 100 7.88 -12.63 -0.89
CA ARG A 100 7.58 -11.85 -2.08
C ARG A 100 8.86 -11.33 -2.70
N TYR A 101 9.09 -11.68 -3.95
CA TYR A 101 10.19 -11.18 -4.76
C TYR A 101 9.68 -10.06 -5.65
N ILE A 102 10.37 -8.93 -5.65
CA ILE A 102 10.05 -7.77 -6.48
C ILE A 102 11.28 -7.41 -7.28
N ASN A 103 11.13 -7.33 -8.59
CA ASN A 103 12.16 -6.83 -9.48
C ASN A 103 11.59 -5.69 -10.33
N VAL A 104 12.31 -4.58 -10.36
CA VAL A 104 12.03 -3.46 -11.25
C VAL A 104 13.22 -3.31 -12.19
N SER A 105 12.97 -3.29 -13.48
CA SER A 105 14.00 -3.06 -14.48
C SER A 105 13.65 -1.90 -15.41
N LYS A 106 14.69 -1.23 -15.90
CA LYS A 106 14.59 -0.18 -16.91
C LYS A 106 15.74 -0.30 -17.88
N TYR A 107 15.42 -0.29 -19.18
CA TYR A 107 16.42 -0.57 -20.26
C TYR A 107 17.19 -1.87 -20.06
N GLY A 108 16.56 -2.88 -19.45
CA GLY A 108 17.21 -4.17 -19.15
C GLY A 108 18.09 -4.19 -17.90
N GLU A 109 18.32 -3.04 -17.24
CA GLU A 109 19.04 -2.97 -15.98
C GLU A 109 18.07 -3.13 -14.78
N ILE A 110 18.45 -3.92 -13.80
CA ILE A 110 17.73 -4.03 -12.52
C ILE A 110 17.96 -2.75 -11.70
N GLN A 111 16.88 -2.04 -11.44
CA GLN A 111 16.84 -0.82 -10.63
C GLN A 111 16.48 -1.08 -9.17
N LEU A 112 15.67 -2.12 -8.93
CA LEU A 112 15.27 -2.58 -7.61
C LEU A 112 15.18 -4.11 -7.65
N SER A 113 15.74 -4.77 -6.65
CA SER A 113 15.54 -6.18 -6.39
C SER A 113 15.31 -6.38 -4.90
N ALA A 114 14.15 -6.87 -4.51
CA ALA A 114 13.73 -7.02 -3.12
C ALA A 114 13.20 -8.43 -2.85
N ARG A 115 13.53 -8.97 -1.68
CA ARG A 115 12.98 -10.17 -1.07
C ARG A 115 12.30 -9.76 0.22
N ILE A 116 10.98 -9.88 0.29
CA ILE A 116 10.16 -9.44 1.42
C ILE A 116 9.62 -10.68 2.11
N PHE A 117 9.91 -10.83 3.39
CA PHE A 117 9.56 -12.00 4.20
C PHE A 117 8.18 -11.82 4.82
N CYS A 118 7.18 -12.53 4.28
CA CYS A 118 5.79 -12.44 4.72
C CYS A 118 5.43 -13.46 5.80
N ALA A 119 6.23 -14.53 5.94
CA ALA A 119 5.98 -15.57 6.92
C ALA A 119 6.12 -15.04 8.36
N GLY A 120 5.21 -15.47 9.24
CA GLY A 120 5.23 -15.08 10.66
C GLY A 120 4.58 -13.72 10.96
N THR A 121 4.01 -13.04 9.95
CA THR A 121 3.23 -11.80 10.14
C THR A 121 1.76 -12.08 9.84
N ASP A 122 0.88 -11.72 10.78
CA ASP A 122 -0.56 -11.88 10.62
C ASP A 122 -1.07 -10.88 9.57
N PRO A 123 -1.83 -11.32 8.56
CA PRO A 123 -2.39 -10.42 7.58
C PRO A 123 -3.65 -9.73 8.09
N LEU A 124 -3.81 -8.43 7.83
CA LEU A 124 -5.13 -7.82 7.75
C LEU A 124 -5.78 -8.33 6.46
N SER A 125 -6.89 -9.03 6.58
CA SER A 125 -7.65 -9.52 5.43
C SER A 125 -9.12 -9.19 5.60
N MET A 126 -9.69 -8.43 4.67
CA MET A 126 -11.06 -8.01 4.74
C MET A 126 -11.77 -8.13 3.40
N CYS A 127 -13.02 -8.55 3.43
CA CYS A 127 -13.90 -8.53 2.27
C CYS A 127 -15.13 -7.70 2.61
N SER A 128 -15.30 -6.57 1.95
CA SER A 128 -16.36 -5.59 2.20
C SER A 128 -17.30 -5.48 1.02
N PRO A 129 -18.62 -5.35 1.25
CA PRO A 129 -19.58 -5.09 0.18
C PRO A 129 -19.38 -3.66 -0.36
N THR A 130 -19.42 -3.53 -1.69
CA THR A 130 -19.32 -2.25 -2.41
C THR A 130 -20.64 -1.92 -3.12
N GLY A 131 -21.74 -2.03 -2.39
CA GLY A 131 -23.10 -1.92 -2.88
C GLY A 131 -23.71 -3.29 -3.17
N ILE A 132 -24.93 -3.30 -3.77
CA ILE A 132 -25.74 -4.51 -3.98
C ILE A 132 -25.02 -5.56 -4.85
N ASN A 133 -24.19 -5.12 -5.80
CA ASN A 133 -23.62 -5.98 -6.84
C ASN A 133 -22.09 -6.07 -6.76
N GLY A 134 -21.47 -5.64 -5.68
CA GLY A 134 -20.03 -5.58 -5.60
C GLY A 134 -19.46 -6.00 -4.25
N TRP A 135 -18.18 -6.25 -4.26
CA TRP A 135 -17.35 -6.49 -3.09
C TRP A 135 -15.92 -6.06 -3.39
N THR A 136 -15.20 -5.71 -2.35
CA THR A 136 -13.75 -5.47 -2.40
C THR A 136 -13.08 -6.37 -1.39
N TYR A 137 -12.07 -7.09 -1.81
CA TYR A 137 -11.13 -7.79 -0.93
C TYR A 137 -9.84 -6.99 -0.84
N THR A 138 -9.36 -6.79 0.36
CA THR A 138 -8.04 -6.22 0.63
C THR A 138 -7.25 -7.11 1.58
N GLN A 139 -5.95 -7.22 1.35
CA GLN A 139 -5.02 -7.85 2.26
C GLN A 139 -3.79 -6.97 2.43
N LYS A 140 -3.47 -6.66 3.69
CA LYS A 140 -2.31 -5.84 4.03
C LYS A 140 -1.40 -6.58 4.99
N LEU A 141 -0.13 -6.36 4.80
CA LEU A 141 0.95 -6.85 5.66
C LEU A 141 1.94 -5.72 5.86
N THR A 142 2.41 -5.53 7.08
CA THR A 142 3.42 -4.50 7.37
C THR A 142 4.47 -5.01 8.35
N THR A 143 5.47 -4.21 8.68
CA THR A 143 6.63 -4.60 9.49
C THR A 143 7.43 -5.78 8.92
N LEU A 144 7.33 -6.01 7.62
CA LEU A 144 7.99 -7.13 6.96
C LEU A 144 9.48 -6.84 6.81
N GLY A 145 10.31 -7.82 7.14
CA GLY A 145 11.74 -7.76 6.84
C GLY A 145 11.97 -7.76 5.33
N CYS A 146 12.98 -7.03 4.88
CA CYS A 146 13.30 -6.89 3.47
C CYS A 146 14.81 -7.00 3.23
N GLU A 147 15.20 -7.80 2.25
CA GLU A 147 16.57 -7.93 1.76
C GLU A 147 16.66 -7.57 0.29
N GLY A 148 17.85 -7.15 -0.15
CA GLY A 148 18.10 -6.78 -1.53
C GLY A 148 18.66 -5.37 -1.67
N TYR A 149 18.37 -4.71 -2.78
CA TYR A 149 18.93 -3.40 -3.07
C TYR A 149 18.06 -2.60 -4.05
N PHE A 150 18.36 -1.32 -4.13
CA PHE A 150 17.88 -0.43 -5.19
C PHE A 150 19.02 0.48 -5.68
N LEU A 151 18.84 1.09 -6.84
CA LEU A 151 19.71 2.14 -7.36
C LEU A 151 19.10 3.50 -7.04
N ASN A 152 19.87 4.37 -6.38
CA ASN A 152 19.46 5.75 -6.15
C ASN A 152 19.57 6.59 -7.44
N LYS A 153 19.25 7.89 -7.36
CA LYS A 153 19.31 8.83 -8.49
C LYS A 153 20.72 8.92 -9.11
N GLN A 154 21.75 8.73 -8.32
CA GLN A 154 23.15 8.74 -8.74
C GLN A 154 23.62 7.35 -9.24
N LYS A 155 22.71 6.38 -9.39
CA LYS A 155 23.00 4.98 -9.74
C LYS A 155 23.88 4.24 -8.75
N GLN A 156 23.93 4.71 -7.51
CA GLN A 156 24.62 3.99 -6.44
C GLN A 156 23.71 2.88 -5.92
N LYS A 157 24.29 1.72 -5.68
CA LYS A 157 23.60 0.56 -5.13
C LYS A 157 23.47 0.71 -3.61
N ILE A 158 22.23 0.87 -3.14
CA ILE A 158 21.89 0.97 -1.72
C ILE A 158 21.30 -0.38 -1.28
N GLN A 159 21.93 -1.01 -0.30
CA GLN A 159 21.47 -2.29 0.25
C GLN A 159 20.39 -2.05 1.32
N PHE A 160 19.39 -2.92 1.34
CA PHE A 160 18.48 -3.00 2.48
C PHE A 160 19.20 -3.60 3.67
N ASN A 161 18.86 -3.15 4.85
CA ASN A 161 19.43 -3.57 6.12
C ASN A 161 18.33 -4.13 7.06
N GLU A 162 18.71 -4.59 8.22
CA GLU A 162 17.82 -5.15 9.23
C GLU A 162 16.75 -4.19 9.76
N ARG A 163 16.94 -2.87 9.58
CA ARG A 163 15.97 -1.84 9.94
C ARG A 163 15.04 -1.46 8.79
N THR A 164 15.23 -2.06 7.62
CA THR A 164 14.37 -1.82 6.47
C THR A 164 13.06 -2.58 6.64
N PHE A 165 11.95 -1.87 6.57
CA PHE A 165 10.61 -2.43 6.59
C PHE A 165 9.96 -2.43 5.22
N ALA A 166 9.15 -3.44 4.96
CA ALA A 166 8.24 -3.43 3.81
C ALA A 166 6.80 -3.54 4.26
N LEU A 167 5.93 -2.91 3.47
CA LEU A 167 4.48 -2.97 3.53
C LEU A 167 3.95 -3.48 2.21
N LEU A 168 2.93 -4.32 2.26
CA LEU A 168 2.21 -4.85 1.10
C LEU A 168 0.72 -4.53 1.27
N ASP A 169 0.09 -4.07 0.17
CA ASP A 169 -1.35 -3.83 0.08
C ASP A 169 -1.86 -4.39 -1.24
N ASP A 170 -2.58 -5.49 -1.16
CA ASP A 170 -3.16 -6.18 -2.29
C ASP A 170 -4.68 -6.07 -2.25
N THR A 171 -5.27 -5.43 -3.24
CA THR A 171 -6.71 -5.22 -3.33
C THR A 171 -7.26 -5.72 -4.65
N CYS A 172 -8.41 -6.37 -4.62
CA CYS A 172 -9.16 -6.73 -5.81
C CYS A 172 -10.67 -6.69 -5.56
N GLY A 173 -11.44 -6.49 -6.62
CA GLY A 173 -12.90 -6.54 -6.51
C GLY A 173 -13.64 -5.62 -7.46
N PHE A 174 -14.92 -5.45 -7.17
CA PHE A 174 -15.83 -4.58 -7.89
C PHE A 174 -15.99 -3.28 -7.11
N LEU A 175 -15.01 -2.39 -7.25
CA LEU A 175 -14.97 -1.12 -6.54
C LEU A 175 -16.20 -0.27 -6.82
N ARG A 176 -16.56 0.59 -5.88
CA ARG A 176 -17.60 1.62 -6.10
C ARG A 176 -17.21 2.50 -7.28
N PRO A 177 -18.19 3.07 -8.02
CA PRO A 177 -17.90 4.02 -9.10
C PRO A 177 -17.07 5.22 -8.63
N GLU A 178 -17.36 5.69 -7.44
CA GLU A 178 -16.62 6.74 -6.75
C GLU A 178 -16.15 6.25 -5.40
N THR A 179 -14.87 6.43 -5.11
CA THR A 179 -14.25 6.07 -3.84
C THR A 179 -13.29 7.20 -3.47
N ALA A 180 -13.50 7.76 -2.29
CA ALA A 180 -12.60 8.73 -1.68
C ALA A 180 -12.19 8.18 -0.31
N TRP A 181 -10.90 8.21 -0.01
CA TRP A 181 -10.40 7.68 1.26
C TRP A 181 -9.17 8.44 1.73
N PHE A 182 -8.97 8.40 3.02
CA PHE A 182 -7.71 8.71 3.67
C PHE A 182 -7.04 7.41 4.12
N TRP A 183 -5.73 7.38 4.05
CA TRP A 183 -4.94 6.24 4.47
C TRP A 183 -3.62 6.69 5.04
N LEU A 184 -3.28 6.15 6.22
CA LEU A 184 -1.96 6.27 6.84
C LEU A 184 -1.41 4.86 7.05
N SER A 185 -0.14 4.69 6.71
CA SER A 185 0.62 3.53 7.15
C SER A 185 2.02 3.97 7.55
N CYS A 186 2.48 3.48 8.69
CA CYS A 186 3.86 3.70 9.13
C CYS A 186 4.43 2.46 9.82
N ASN A 187 5.76 2.37 9.82
CA ASN A 187 6.52 1.32 10.48
C ASN A 187 7.69 1.94 11.24
N PHE A 188 7.95 1.45 12.44
CA PHE A 188 9.08 1.91 13.25
C PHE A 188 9.49 0.85 14.27
N TRP A 189 10.64 1.08 14.88
CA TRP A 189 11.10 0.36 16.06
C TRP A 189 10.76 1.20 17.29
N ASP A 190 10.07 0.62 18.26
CA ASP A 190 9.81 1.31 19.52
C ASP A 190 11.09 1.36 20.41
N ALA A 191 10.99 2.04 21.55
CA ALA A 191 12.08 2.17 22.51
C ALA A 191 12.53 0.83 23.12
N THR A 192 11.69 -0.20 23.03
CA THR A 192 11.99 -1.57 23.52
C THR A 192 12.48 -2.50 22.39
N ASN A 193 12.74 -1.93 21.21
CA ASN A 193 13.17 -2.64 20.02
C ASN A 193 12.13 -3.65 19.48
N GLN A 194 10.84 -3.33 19.63
CA GLN A 194 9.76 -4.06 19.00
C GLN A 194 9.43 -3.44 17.64
N ARG A 195 9.08 -4.28 16.68
CA ARG A 195 8.62 -3.84 15.36
C ARG A 195 7.16 -3.43 15.45
N ILE A 196 6.88 -2.16 15.21
CA ILE A 196 5.54 -1.58 15.25
C ILE A 196 5.11 -1.21 13.83
N GLY A 197 3.90 -1.59 13.47
CA GLY A 197 3.27 -1.20 12.20
C GLY A 197 1.86 -0.70 12.44
N ILE A 198 1.46 0.33 11.72
CA ILE A 198 0.14 0.94 11.84
C ILE A 198 -0.49 1.02 10.46
N ASN A 199 -1.76 0.67 10.38
CA ASN A 199 -2.61 0.92 9.23
C ASN A 199 -3.90 1.58 9.69
N LEU A 200 -4.18 2.77 9.18
CA LEU A 200 -5.39 3.52 9.46
C LEU A 200 -6.02 3.95 8.15
N ALA A 201 -7.32 3.74 8.01
CA ALA A 201 -8.09 4.15 6.84
C ALA A 201 -9.45 4.71 7.25
N SER A 202 -9.95 5.67 6.48
CA SER A 202 -11.29 6.23 6.59
C SER A 202 -11.85 6.52 5.20
N GLY A 203 -13.15 6.34 4.99
CA GLY A 203 -13.85 6.55 3.73
C GLY A 203 -13.93 5.29 2.83
N VAL A 204 -13.26 4.20 3.20
CA VAL A 204 -13.30 2.92 2.49
C VAL A 204 -13.68 1.80 3.46
N ASN A 205 -14.46 0.82 3.03
CA ASN A 205 -14.79 -0.40 3.80
C ASN A 205 -15.55 -0.22 5.12
N GLU A 206 -16.13 0.93 5.41
CA GLU A 206 -16.79 1.25 6.70
C GLU A 206 -18.17 0.60 6.90
N SER A 207 -18.65 -0.18 5.95
CA SER A 207 -20.02 -0.71 6.00
C SER A 207 -20.21 -1.86 7.01
N PHE A 208 -19.15 -2.61 7.34
CA PHE A 208 -19.20 -3.78 8.23
C PHE A 208 -17.90 -4.03 9.00
N GLY A 209 -17.00 -3.09 9.04
CA GLY A 209 -15.71 -3.15 9.71
C GLY A 209 -14.79 -2.08 9.19
N ASN A 210 -13.63 -1.97 9.78
CA ASN A 210 -12.60 -1.02 9.37
C ASN A 210 -11.27 -1.75 9.08
N GLU A 211 -10.34 -1.06 8.42
CA GLU A 211 -8.99 -1.54 8.15
C GLU A 211 -7.98 -1.07 9.21
N ASN A 212 -8.46 -0.53 10.36
CA ASN A 212 -7.60 0.08 11.36
C ASN A 212 -6.99 -1.00 12.24
N CYS A 213 -5.68 -1.06 12.27
CA CYS A 213 -4.97 -2.05 13.06
C CYS A 213 -3.53 -1.63 13.36
N LEU A 214 -3.01 -2.24 14.42
CA LEU A 214 -1.65 -2.16 14.89
C LEU A 214 -1.00 -3.54 14.74
N TRP A 215 0.26 -3.59 14.32
CA TRP A 215 1.10 -4.79 14.42
C TRP A 215 2.20 -4.56 15.46
N ILE A 216 2.38 -5.55 16.32
CA ILE A 216 3.51 -5.62 17.25
C ILE A 216 4.23 -6.94 16.97
N ASN A 217 5.47 -6.87 16.51
CA ASN A 217 6.27 -8.03 16.15
C ASN A 217 5.54 -9.02 15.22
N GLY A 218 4.75 -8.49 14.29
CA GLY A 218 4.00 -9.26 13.31
C GLY A 218 2.64 -9.78 13.79
N LYS A 219 2.24 -9.55 15.04
CA LYS A 219 0.91 -9.85 15.57
C LYS A 219 -0.02 -8.67 15.37
N ILE A 220 -1.23 -8.92 14.86
CA ILE A 220 -2.23 -7.91 14.55
C ILE A 220 -3.17 -7.65 15.71
N TYR A 221 -3.47 -6.37 15.97
CA TYR A 221 -4.41 -5.89 16.97
C TYR A 221 -5.37 -4.91 16.31
N PRO A 222 -6.69 -5.17 16.32
CA PRO A 222 -7.67 -4.26 15.78
C PRO A 222 -7.68 -2.93 16.53
N LEU A 223 -7.92 -1.84 15.80
CA LEU A 223 -8.17 -0.51 16.34
C LEU A 223 -9.59 -0.06 15.99
N ALA A 224 -10.12 0.88 16.76
CA ALA A 224 -11.41 1.49 16.50
C ALA A 224 -11.38 2.35 15.22
N ASP A 225 -12.55 2.78 14.76
CA ASP A 225 -12.69 3.74 13.67
C ASP A 225 -11.93 5.03 13.98
N VAL A 226 -11.35 5.63 12.96
CA VAL A 226 -10.55 6.84 13.08
C VAL A 226 -11.12 7.99 12.27
N LEU A 227 -10.90 9.20 12.78
CA LEU A 227 -11.20 10.44 12.10
C LEU A 227 -9.88 11.09 11.67
N PHE A 228 -9.79 11.44 10.38
CA PHE A 228 -8.72 12.27 9.81
C PHE A 228 -9.21 13.71 9.74
N GLN A 229 -8.52 14.61 10.40
CA GLN A 229 -8.84 16.02 10.39
C GLN A 229 -7.64 16.83 9.93
N GLN A 230 -7.83 17.65 8.91
CA GLN A 230 -6.81 18.57 8.43
C GLN A 230 -6.85 19.85 9.26
N GLU A 231 -5.77 20.15 9.97
CA GLU A 231 -5.62 21.35 10.80
C GLU A 231 -5.03 22.52 10.00
N THR A 232 -4.04 22.21 9.17
CA THR A 232 -3.38 23.17 8.27
C THR A 232 -3.09 22.51 6.93
N GLU A 233 -2.45 23.23 6.01
CA GLU A 233 -2.03 22.63 4.71
C GLU A 233 -1.10 21.43 4.87
N THR A 234 -0.32 21.38 5.94
CA THR A 234 0.70 20.35 6.18
C THR A 234 0.49 19.54 7.45
N GLN A 235 -0.49 19.87 8.25
CA GLN A 235 -0.71 19.21 9.55
C GLN A 235 -2.09 18.58 9.61
N TRP A 236 -2.12 17.33 10.06
CA TRP A 236 -3.32 16.54 10.27
C TRP A 236 -3.34 15.95 11.66
N THR A 237 -4.53 15.79 12.23
CA THR A 237 -4.76 14.97 13.41
C THR A 237 -5.53 13.72 13.02
N ILE A 238 -5.20 12.59 13.66
CA ILE A 238 -5.91 11.34 13.49
C ILE A 238 -6.25 10.82 14.89
N GLN A 239 -7.54 10.65 15.15
CA GLN A 239 -8.02 10.19 16.46
C GLN A 239 -8.96 9.00 16.28
N SER A 240 -8.85 8.00 17.15
CA SER A 240 -9.83 6.91 17.20
C SER A 240 -11.06 7.30 18.00
N LEU A 241 -12.21 6.71 17.66
CA LEU A 241 -13.49 6.98 18.33
C LEU A 241 -13.51 6.52 19.81
N ASP A 242 -12.64 5.61 20.18
CA ASP A 242 -12.45 5.12 21.56
C ASP A 242 -11.37 5.88 22.32
N GLU A 243 -10.83 6.97 21.74
CA GLU A 243 -9.80 7.84 22.31
C GLU A 243 -8.45 7.16 22.62
N LYS A 244 -8.27 5.91 22.21
CA LYS A 244 -7.03 5.14 22.43
C LYS A 244 -5.90 5.49 21.45
N LEU A 245 -6.21 6.19 20.36
CA LEU A 245 -5.24 6.63 19.38
C LEU A 245 -5.36 8.13 19.17
N ASN A 246 -4.23 8.84 19.28
CA ASN A 246 -4.15 10.26 19.00
C ASN A 246 -2.81 10.57 18.32
N LEU A 247 -2.86 10.87 17.03
CA LEU A 247 -1.68 11.12 16.21
C LEU A 247 -1.72 12.51 15.60
N THR A 248 -0.56 13.14 15.56
CA THR A 248 -0.29 14.33 14.74
C THR A 248 0.59 13.92 13.56
N VAL A 249 0.16 14.25 12.36
CA VAL A 249 0.85 13.93 11.11
C VAL A 249 1.27 15.22 10.44
N THR A 250 2.58 15.40 10.23
CA THR A 250 3.14 16.54 9.51
C THR A 250 3.60 16.07 8.13
N THR A 251 2.91 16.50 7.08
CA THR A 251 3.20 16.11 5.69
C THR A 251 4.38 16.88 5.14
N GLY A 252 5.23 16.16 4.39
CA GLY A 252 6.39 16.70 3.67
C GLY A 252 6.21 16.59 2.15
N TRP A 253 7.10 15.82 1.51
CA TRP A 253 7.04 15.62 0.07
C TRP A 253 5.74 14.96 -0.37
N ARG A 254 5.19 15.43 -1.49
CA ARG A 254 3.93 14.96 -2.09
C ARG A 254 4.17 14.38 -3.47
N ARG A 255 3.73 13.15 -3.69
CA ARG A 255 3.47 12.61 -5.01
C ARG A 255 2.00 12.86 -5.35
N TYR A 256 1.76 13.48 -6.49
CA TYR A 256 0.41 13.74 -6.98
C TYR A 256 0.22 13.12 -8.36
N GLU A 257 -0.89 12.45 -8.55
CA GLU A 257 -1.29 11.86 -9.82
C GLU A 257 -2.75 12.19 -10.11
N ASN A 258 -3.00 12.64 -11.34
CA ASN A 258 -4.33 12.91 -11.84
C ASN A 258 -4.47 12.21 -13.20
N LEU A 259 -5.04 11.03 -13.18
CA LEU A 259 -5.37 10.26 -14.39
C LEU A 259 -6.81 10.55 -14.78
N ASN A 260 -7.02 11.12 -15.96
CA ASN A 260 -8.34 11.33 -16.54
C ASN A 260 -8.42 10.63 -17.89
N LEU A 261 -9.04 9.47 -17.92
CA LEU A 261 -9.24 8.64 -19.11
C LEU A 261 -10.66 8.80 -19.69
N ARG A 262 -11.33 9.92 -19.49
CA ARG A 262 -12.72 10.25 -19.87
C ARG A 262 -13.79 9.41 -19.18
N LEU A 263 -13.61 8.09 -19.09
CA LEU A 263 -14.56 7.15 -18.47
C LEU A 263 -14.15 6.74 -17.05
N VAL A 264 -12.89 6.94 -16.71
CA VAL A 264 -12.33 6.63 -15.39
C VAL A 264 -11.38 7.74 -15.01
N GLY A 265 -11.62 8.33 -13.85
CA GLY A 265 -10.75 9.32 -13.23
C GLY A 265 -10.13 8.75 -11.97
N SER A 266 -8.86 9.07 -11.72
CA SER A 266 -8.19 8.81 -10.47
C SER A 266 -7.42 10.05 -10.06
N GLN A 267 -7.72 10.56 -8.88
CA GLN A 267 -6.95 11.61 -8.23
C GLN A 267 -6.29 11.02 -6.99
N PHE A 268 -4.97 10.98 -6.98
CA PHE A 268 -4.23 10.33 -5.93
C PHE A 268 -3.13 11.27 -5.40
N SER A 269 -3.09 11.42 -4.09
CA SER A 269 -2.04 12.16 -3.38
C SER A 269 -1.42 11.25 -2.35
N GLN A 270 -0.11 11.11 -2.40
CA GLN A 270 0.67 10.36 -1.43
C GLN A 270 1.72 11.29 -0.84
N TRP A 271 1.79 11.36 0.48
CA TRP A 271 2.76 12.17 1.20
C TRP A 271 3.75 11.29 1.94
N GLN A 272 4.99 11.74 2.00
CA GLN A 272 5.88 11.38 3.09
C GLN A 272 5.53 12.26 4.27
N ALA A 273 5.43 11.67 5.44
CA ALA A 273 5.00 12.40 6.63
C ALA A 273 5.79 11.95 7.87
N LYS A 274 5.90 12.86 8.82
CA LYS A 274 6.30 12.54 10.19
C LYS A 274 5.06 12.31 11.02
N VAL A 275 5.08 11.28 11.84
CA VAL A 275 3.97 10.89 12.70
C VAL A 275 4.42 10.94 14.14
N CYS A 276 3.70 11.66 14.98
CA CYS A 276 3.92 11.74 16.43
C CYS A 276 2.61 11.49 17.17
N GLY A 277 2.66 10.91 18.36
CA GLY A 277 1.48 10.72 19.18
C GLY A 277 1.48 9.43 19.98
N THR A 278 0.31 9.00 20.39
CA THR A 278 0.14 7.87 21.29
C THR A 278 -0.89 6.88 20.77
N ILE A 279 -0.63 5.60 21.02
CA ILE A 279 -1.58 4.51 20.85
C ILE A 279 -1.60 3.72 22.16
N GLN A 280 -2.77 3.59 22.74
CA GLN A 280 -2.98 2.75 23.91
C GLN A 280 -3.46 1.38 23.44
N GLN A 281 -2.76 0.34 23.86
CA GLN A 281 -3.16 -1.04 23.66
C GLN A 281 -3.52 -1.65 25.00
N ASP A 282 -4.65 -2.38 25.07
CA ASP A 282 -5.11 -3.12 26.24
C ASP A 282 -4.80 -2.36 27.54
N ASP A 283 -5.55 -1.43 27.97
CA ASP A 283 -5.57 -0.67 29.23
C ASP A 283 -4.22 -0.31 29.92
N GLN A 284 -3.06 -0.77 29.44
CA GLN A 284 -1.79 -0.62 30.16
C GLN A 284 -0.58 -0.14 29.34
N GLU A 285 -0.56 -0.25 28.04
CA GLU A 285 0.63 0.10 27.24
C GLU A 285 0.39 1.29 26.31
N ILE A 286 1.20 2.32 26.46
CA ILE A 286 1.18 3.49 25.59
C ILE A 286 2.41 3.44 24.69
N ILE A 287 2.19 3.33 23.39
CA ILE A 287 3.25 3.39 22.39
C ILE A 287 3.38 4.86 21.96
N LEU A 288 4.54 5.45 22.20
CA LEU A 288 4.89 6.79 21.75
C LEU A 288 5.56 6.71 20.37
N LEU A 289 5.01 7.44 19.43
CA LEU A 289 5.56 7.64 18.10
C LEU A 289 6.28 8.98 18.05
N ASN A 290 7.56 8.99 17.66
CA ASN A 290 8.38 10.20 17.55
C ASN A 290 9.19 10.19 16.24
N GLU A 291 8.55 9.91 15.11
CA GLU A 291 9.27 9.89 13.82
C GLU A 291 8.67 10.80 12.75
#